data_f7a56cb1e9bc8d74cba9a87b30d6a76a
#
_entry.id   f7a56cb1e9bc8d74cba9a87b30d6a76a
#
_cell.length_a   1.000
_cell.length_b   1.000
_cell.length_c   1.000
_cell.angle_alpha   90.00
_cell.angle_beta   90.00
_cell.angle_gamma   90.00
#
_symmetry.space_group_name_H-M   'P 1'
#
loop_
_entity.id
_entity.type
_entity.pdbx_description
1 polymer ?
#
loop_
_entity_poly.entity_id
_entity_poly.type
_entity_poly.pdbx_seq_one_letter_code
_entity_poly.pdbx_strand_id
1 'polypeptide(L)'
;RARFERDGDSWQVSLYHEVEYPNFQNLLQKQGFSLPTADEWAYLCGGGCRTLFPWGDGLDYSMRLHWFEDMDEDENRPYDMEEPNFFGLSIAYDPYMREVVQAEKFTTCGGDGGCSICGGLGPFLGFLPCSPHL
;
A
#
# COMPACT_ATOMS: atom_id res chain seq x y z
N ARG A 1 9.39 18.43 11.20
CA ARG A 1 8.18 18.72 10.39
C ARG A 1 6.94 18.43 11.23
N ALA A 2 5.83 19.11 10.99
CA ALA A 2 4.56 18.86 11.65
C ALA A 2 3.44 18.75 10.62
N ARG A 3 2.50 17.84 10.85
CA ARG A 3 1.24 17.74 10.13
C ARG A 3 0.13 18.26 11.03
N PHE A 4 -0.73 19.07 10.45
CA PHE A 4 -1.88 19.66 11.13
C PHE A 4 -3.13 19.07 10.49
N GLU A 5 -3.98 18.47 11.28
CA GLU A 5 -5.28 17.94 10.86
C GLU A 5 -6.37 18.63 11.67
N ARG A 6 -7.42 19.08 10.98
CA ARG A 6 -8.56 19.72 11.66
C ARG A 6 -9.54 18.64 12.11
N ASP A 7 -9.90 18.69 13.37
CA ASP A 7 -10.92 17.81 13.97
C ASP A 7 -12.00 18.70 14.61
N GLY A 8 -13.05 19.01 13.86
CA GLY A 8 -14.09 19.97 14.26
C GLY A 8 -13.50 21.36 14.51
N ASP A 9 -13.58 21.83 15.76
CA ASP A 9 -13.03 23.12 16.21
C ASP A 9 -11.62 23.01 16.79
N SER A 10 -11.05 21.82 16.83
CA SER A 10 -9.70 21.55 17.32
C SER A 10 -8.74 21.20 16.19
N TRP A 11 -7.43 21.27 16.49
CA TRP A 11 -6.37 20.86 15.60
C TRP A 11 -5.56 19.74 16.25
N GLN A 12 -5.43 18.62 15.54
CA GLN A 12 -4.48 17.58 15.88
C GLN A 12 -3.14 17.90 15.23
N VAL A 13 -2.07 17.89 16.03
CA VAL A 13 -0.72 18.16 15.55
C VAL A 13 0.13 16.90 15.71
N SER A 14 0.56 16.34 14.61
CA SER A 14 1.48 15.22 14.57
C SER A 14 2.89 15.70 14.23
N LEU A 15 3.86 15.37 15.07
CA LEU A 15 5.26 15.72 14.84
C LEU A 15 5.97 14.56 14.12
N TYR A 16 6.64 14.88 13.01
CA TYR A 16 7.46 13.94 12.27
C TYR A 16 8.94 14.16 12.61
N HIS A 17 9.58 13.09 13.03
CA HIS A 17 11.01 13.05 13.19
C HIS A 17 11.61 12.19 12.06
N GLU A 18 12.72 12.61 11.49
CA GLU A 18 13.49 11.74 10.62
C GLU A 18 14.05 10.61 11.47
N VAL A 19 13.76 9.38 11.06
CA VAL A 19 14.26 8.18 11.72
C VAL A 19 15.05 7.40 10.68
N GLU A 20 16.32 7.15 10.97
CA GLU A 20 17.13 6.25 10.15
C GLU A 20 16.58 4.84 10.20
N TYR A 21 16.65 4.11 9.09
CA TYR A 21 16.06 2.78 8.96
C TYR A 21 16.50 1.80 10.07
N PRO A 22 17.78 1.70 10.46
CA PRO A 22 18.18 0.84 11.58
C PRO A 22 17.54 1.23 12.92
N ASN A 23 17.38 2.53 13.15
CA ASN A 23 16.73 3.03 14.36
C ASN A 23 15.24 2.71 14.37
N PHE A 24 14.58 2.79 13.21
CA PHE A 24 13.18 2.39 13.05
C PHE A 24 13.00 0.90 13.36
N GLN A 25 13.84 0.02 12.79
CA GLN A 25 13.81 -1.42 13.10
C GLN A 25 14.00 -1.68 14.60
N ASN A 26 14.96 -1.03 15.25
CA ASN A 26 15.19 -1.15 16.68
C ASN A 26 13.97 -0.68 17.53
N LEU A 27 13.30 0.38 17.11
CA LEU A 27 12.10 0.86 17.80
C LEU A 27 10.97 -0.16 17.71
N LEU A 28 10.73 -0.76 16.54
CA LEU A 28 9.74 -1.82 16.38
C LEU A 28 10.05 -3.02 17.26
N GLN A 29 11.30 -3.50 17.24
CA GLN A 29 11.73 -4.64 18.04
C GLN A 29 11.54 -4.41 19.55
N LYS A 30 11.84 -3.21 20.06
CA LYS A 30 11.60 -2.85 21.47
C LYS A 30 10.13 -2.91 21.86
N GLN A 31 9.23 -2.75 20.89
CA GLN A 31 7.78 -2.84 21.09
C GLN A 31 7.22 -4.25 20.79
N GLY A 32 8.08 -5.22 20.45
CA GLY A 32 7.67 -6.57 20.12
C GLY A 32 7.19 -6.77 18.68
N PHE A 33 7.49 -5.84 17.78
CA PHE A 33 7.14 -5.91 16.37
C PHE A 33 8.39 -6.11 15.50
N SER A 34 8.18 -6.67 14.32
CA SER A 34 9.17 -6.74 13.25
C SER A 34 8.53 -6.41 11.91
N LEU A 35 9.33 -5.94 10.97
CA LEU A 35 8.89 -5.82 9.59
C LEU A 35 8.91 -7.21 8.94
N PRO A 36 7.98 -7.50 8.00
CA PRO A 36 8.09 -8.70 7.18
C PRO A 36 9.30 -8.59 6.24
N THR A 37 9.92 -9.69 5.91
CA THR A 37 10.84 -9.77 4.77
C THR A 37 10.06 -9.61 3.46
N ALA A 38 10.76 -9.42 2.32
CA ALA A 38 10.09 -9.33 1.02
C ALA A 38 9.30 -10.61 0.68
N ASP A 39 9.84 -11.78 1.01
CA ASP A 39 9.14 -13.05 0.79
C ASP A 39 7.90 -13.21 1.69
N GLU A 40 8.01 -12.81 2.95
CA GLU A 40 6.86 -12.77 3.86
C GLU A 40 5.81 -11.74 3.42
N TRP A 41 6.26 -10.57 2.93
CA TRP A 41 5.36 -9.58 2.36
C TRP A 41 4.60 -10.15 1.16
N ALA A 42 5.29 -10.79 0.21
CA ALA A 42 4.67 -11.41 -0.96
C ALA A 42 3.64 -12.48 -0.56
N TYR A 43 3.96 -13.29 0.44
CA TYR A 43 3.02 -14.27 1.00
C TYR A 43 1.80 -13.60 1.64
N LEU A 44 2.01 -12.57 2.46
CA LEU A 44 0.93 -11.82 3.10
C LEU A 44 0.07 -11.08 2.07
N CYS A 45 0.69 -10.46 1.07
CA CYS A 45 0.02 -9.78 -0.03
C CYS A 45 -0.84 -10.76 -0.84
N GLY A 46 -0.27 -11.89 -1.22
CA GLY A 46 -0.98 -12.92 -1.99
C GLY A 46 -2.20 -13.47 -1.26
N GLY A 47 -2.13 -13.59 0.07
CA GLY A 47 -3.24 -14.14 0.85
C GLY A 47 -3.70 -15.52 0.38
N GLY A 48 -2.81 -16.29 -0.30
CA GLY A 48 -3.12 -17.57 -0.93
C GLY A 48 -3.83 -17.48 -2.27
N CYS A 49 -3.97 -16.28 -2.86
CA CYS A 49 -4.52 -16.09 -4.19
C CYS A 49 -3.62 -16.72 -5.27
N ARG A 50 -4.22 -17.09 -6.39
CA ARG A 50 -3.52 -17.55 -7.60
C ARG A 50 -3.65 -16.54 -8.75
N THR A 51 -4.23 -15.40 -8.45
CA THR A 51 -4.48 -14.30 -9.39
C THR A 51 -3.29 -13.35 -9.41
N LEU A 52 -3.17 -12.54 -10.45
CA LEU A 52 -2.08 -11.59 -10.62
C LEU A 52 -2.02 -10.56 -9.49
N PHE A 53 -3.18 -10.16 -9.00
CA PHE A 53 -3.31 -9.23 -7.87
C PHE A 53 -4.14 -9.85 -6.75
N PRO A 54 -4.09 -9.33 -5.52
CA PRO A 54 -4.93 -9.80 -4.41
C PRO A 54 -6.43 -9.76 -4.73
N TRP A 55 -6.88 -8.80 -5.52
CA TRP A 55 -8.29 -8.63 -5.94
C TRP A 55 -8.69 -9.39 -7.20
N GLY A 56 -7.78 -10.01 -7.95
CA GLY A 56 -8.07 -10.77 -9.19
C GLY A 56 -7.04 -10.56 -10.29
N ASP A 57 -7.41 -10.94 -11.53
CA ASP A 57 -6.52 -10.88 -12.69
C ASP A 57 -6.74 -9.64 -13.57
N GLY A 58 -7.68 -8.78 -13.20
CA GLY A 58 -8.09 -7.65 -14.01
C GLY A 58 -7.83 -6.30 -13.38
N LEU A 59 -7.73 -5.31 -14.25
CA LEU A 59 -7.74 -3.89 -13.91
C LEU A 59 -8.66 -3.18 -14.89
N ASP A 60 -9.49 -2.30 -14.36
CA ASP A 60 -10.33 -1.41 -15.12
C ASP A 60 -10.06 0.03 -14.72
N TYR A 61 -10.20 0.98 -15.64
CA TYR A 61 -10.11 2.41 -15.35
C TYR A 61 -11.19 2.92 -14.40
N SER A 62 -12.31 2.19 -14.27
CA SER A 62 -13.35 2.48 -13.30
C SER A 62 -12.97 2.10 -11.87
N MET A 63 -11.91 1.33 -11.68
CA MET A 63 -11.41 1.00 -10.34
C MET A 63 -10.83 2.25 -9.68
N ARG A 64 -11.39 2.62 -8.54
CA ARG A 64 -11.02 3.82 -7.81
C ARG A 64 -10.53 3.45 -6.44
N LEU A 65 -9.52 4.19 -6.01
CA LEU A 65 -9.08 4.16 -4.63
C LEU A 65 -10.06 4.96 -3.77
N HIS A 66 -10.21 4.56 -2.53
CA HIS A 66 -11.14 5.17 -1.56
C HIS A 66 -11.02 6.70 -1.44
N TRP A 67 -9.85 7.24 -1.58
CA TRP A 67 -9.59 8.69 -1.51
C TRP A 67 -10.00 9.48 -2.76
N PHE A 68 -10.45 8.80 -3.81
CA PHE A 68 -11.08 9.41 -4.98
C PHE A 68 -12.62 9.34 -4.91
N GLU A 69 -13.19 9.13 -3.72
CA GLU A 69 -14.62 8.95 -3.46
C GLU A 69 -15.51 10.12 -3.89
N ASP A 70 -14.96 11.34 -4.01
CA ASP A 70 -15.70 12.50 -4.54
C ASP A 70 -16.06 12.39 -6.03
N MET A 71 -15.61 11.32 -6.69
CA MET A 71 -15.97 11.01 -8.06
C MET A 71 -17.08 9.96 -8.02
N ASP A 72 -18.22 10.21 -8.69
CA ASP A 72 -19.43 9.38 -8.72
C ASP A 72 -19.17 7.88 -8.49
N GLU A 73 -19.82 7.32 -7.47
CA GLU A 73 -19.77 5.90 -7.15
C GLU A 73 -20.27 5.11 -8.37
N ASP A 74 -19.37 4.41 -9.04
CA ASP A 74 -19.74 3.40 -10.01
C ASP A 74 -20.09 2.12 -9.25
N GLU A 75 -21.38 1.85 -9.08
CA GLU A 75 -21.91 0.66 -8.39
C GLU A 75 -21.49 -0.65 -9.09
N ASN A 76 -20.92 -0.57 -10.29
CA ASN A 76 -20.52 -1.72 -11.10
C ASN A 76 -18.99 -1.96 -11.10
N ARG A 77 -18.29 -1.57 -10.05
CA ARG A 77 -16.86 -1.88 -9.94
C ARG A 77 -16.63 -3.39 -10.05
N PRO A 78 -15.83 -3.86 -11.01
CA PRO A 78 -15.55 -5.29 -11.15
C PRO A 78 -14.70 -5.83 -9.99
N TYR A 79 -13.94 -4.95 -9.31
CA TYR A 79 -13.04 -5.29 -8.21
C TYR A 79 -13.01 -4.17 -7.17
N ASP A 80 -12.95 -4.55 -5.90
CA ASP A 80 -12.60 -3.64 -4.81
C ASP A 80 -11.14 -3.90 -4.40
N MET A 81 -10.25 -2.97 -4.74
CA MET A 81 -8.83 -3.08 -4.44
C MET A 81 -8.53 -2.92 -2.95
N GLU A 82 -9.42 -2.29 -2.20
CA GLU A 82 -9.26 -2.05 -0.77
C GLU A 82 -9.89 -3.16 0.08
N GLU A 83 -10.59 -4.11 -0.56
CA GLU A 83 -11.14 -5.27 0.14
C GLU A 83 -10.01 -6.10 0.74
N PRO A 84 -10.12 -6.47 2.02
CA PRO A 84 -9.12 -7.32 2.66
C PRO A 84 -8.94 -8.64 1.91
N ASN A 85 -7.70 -9.07 1.74
CA ASN A 85 -7.38 -10.37 1.17
C ASN A 85 -7.84 -11.54 2.07
N PHE A 86 -7.58 -12.78 1.67
CA PHE A 86 -7.99 -13.97 2.42
C PHE A 86 -7.47 -13.99 3.87
N PHE A 87 -6.37 -13.31 4.17
CA PHE A 87 -5.85 -13.16 5.52
C PHE A 87 -6.47 -12.00 6.30
N GLY A 88 -7.41 -11.26 5.71
CA GLY A 88 -8.03 -10.08 6.31
C GLY A 88 -7.14 -8.85 6.29
N LEU A 89 -6.18 -8.79 5.38
CA LEU A 89 -5.23 -7.68 5.25
C LEU A 89 -5.57 -6.84 4.01
N SER A 90 -5.69 -5.52 4.18
CA SER A 90 -5.66 -4.55 3.09
C SER A 90 -4.20 -4.19 2.84
N ILE A 91 -3.61 -4.79 1.82
CA ILE A 91 -2.18 -4.72 1.52
C ILE A 91 -1.97 -4.57 0.01
N ALA A 92 -0.99 -3.77 -0.41
CA ALA A 92 -0.60 -3.56 -1.80
C ALA A 92 -1.75 -3.15 -2.74
N TYR A 93 -2.75 -2.46 -2.23
CA TYR A 93 -3.90 -2.03 -3.02
C TYR A 93 -3.69 -0.70 -3.76
N ASP A 94 -2.66 0.05 -3.38
CA ASP A 94 -2.41 1.40 -3.87
C ASP A 94 -1.04 1.51 -4.54
N PRO A 95 -0.99 1.82 -5.85
CA PRO A 95 0.27 1.95 -6.59
C PRO A 95 1.13 3.15 -6.15
N TYR A 96 0.55 4.10 -5.40
CA TYR A 96 1.29 5.24 -4.85
C TYR A 96 1.92 4.94 -3.49
N MET A 97 1.44 3.91 -2.78
CA MET A 97 1.94 3.54 -1.46
C MET A 97 3.06 2.51 -1.56
N ARG A 98 4.08 2.72 -0.76
CA ARG A 98 5.19 1.79 -0.58
C ARG A 98 5.15 1.23 0.81
N GLU A 99 5.30 -0.06 0.94
CA GLU A 99 5.31 -0.77 2.20
C GLU A 99 6.73 -1.18 2.56
N VAL A 100 7.19 -0.76 3.74
CA VAL A 100 8.57 -1.00 4.19
C VAL A 100 8.73 -2.45 4.62
N VAL A 101 9.77 -3.10 4.12
CA VAL A 101 10.10 -4.48 4.45
C VAL A 101 11.46 -4.59 5.14
N GLN A 102 11.70 -5.71 5.82
CA GLN A 102 12.97 -5.98 6.49
C GLN A 102 14.04 -6.39 5.48
N ALA A 103 15.11 -5.62 5.44
CA ALA A 103 16.30 -5.88 4.64
C ALA A 103 17.54 -5.25 5.30
N GLU A 104 18.73 -5.48 4.74
CA GLU A 104 19.97 -4.82 5.19
C GLU A 104 19.94 -3.30 4.98
N LYS A 105 19.27 -2.87 3.91
CA LYS A 105 19.08 -1.46 3.56
C LYS A 105 17.59 -1.16 3.49
N PHE A 106 17.23 0.12 3.57
CA PHE A 106 15.86 0.57 3.35
C PHE A 106 15.34 0.02 2.02
N THR A 107 14.33 -0.83 2.11
CA THR A 107 13.71 -1.52 0.99
C THR A 107 12.19 -1.46 1.15
N THR A 108 11.49 -1.37 0.05
CA THR A 108 10.03 -1.32 0.01
C THR A 108 9.49 -2.30 -1.02
N CYS A 109 8.29 -2.82 -0.76
CA CYS A 109 7.46 -3.58 -1.67
C CYS A 109 6.15 -2.81 -1.92
N GLY A 110 5.28 -3.33 -2.76
CA GLY A 110 4.04 -2.67 -3.11
C GLY A 110 4.23 -1.57 -4.16
N GLY A 111 3.40 -0.55 -4.14
CA GLY A 111 3.41 0.50 -5.16
C GLY A 111 4.76 1.19 -5.36
N ASP A 112 4.95 1.81 -6.51
CA ASP A 112 6.18 2.49 -6.90
C ASP A 112 6.19 4.00 -6.62
N GLY A 113 5.20 4.47 -5.86
CA GLY A 113 4.98 5.89 -5.61
C GLY A 113 4.23 6.58 -6.76
N GLY A 114 3.55 5.81 -7.61
CA GLY A 114 2.81 6.31 -8.76
C GLY A 114 3.70 6.61 -9.97
N CYS A 115 4.98 6.25 -9.95
CA CYS A 115 5.92 6.56 -11.02
C CYS A 115 5.47 5.98 -12.36
N SER A 116 5.01 4.74 -12.39
CA SER A 116 4.56 4.08 -13.62
C SER A 116 3.24 4.64 -14.12
N ILE A 117 2.27 4.89 -13.24
CA ILE A 117 0.98 5.47 -13.60
C ILE A 117 1.16 6.89 -14.12
N CYS A 118 1.81 7.77 -13.34
CA CYS A 118 2.04 9.16 -13.71
C CYS A 118 3.04 9.30 -14.87
N GLY A 119 3.91 8.32 -15.05
CA GLY A 119 4.83 8.23 -16.18
C GLY A 119 4.18 7.81 -17.51
N GLY A 120 2.87 7.55 -17.52
CA GLY A 120 2.11 7.27 -18.72
C GLY A 120 2.24 5.82 -19.23
N LEU A 121 2.70 4.89 -18.41
CA LEU A 121 2.78 3.47 -18.75
C LEU A 121 1.42 2.77 -18.74
N GLY A 122 0.39 3.46 -18.32
CA GLY A 122 -0.97 2.94 -18.21
C GLY A 122 -1.26 2.21 -16.89
N PRO A 123 -2.53 1.93 -16.60
CA PRO A 123 -2.92 1.39 -15.30
C PRO A 123 -2.36 0.00 -15.05
N PHE A 124 -2.32 -0.87 -16.04
CA PHE A 124 -1.83 -2.23 -15.86
C PHE A 124 -0.39 -2.26 -15.34
N LEU A 125 0.53 -1.58 -16.03
CA LEU A 125 1.92 -1.50 -15.59
C LEU A 125 2.08 -0.67 -14.31
N GLY A 126 1.20 0.30 -14.10
CA GLY A 126 1.19 1.11 -12.89
C GLY A 126 0.84 0.33 -11.63
N PHE A 127 -0.04 -0.66 -11.73
CA PHE A 127 -0.42 -1.52 -10.61
C PHE A 127 0.46 -2.78 -10.48
N LEU A 128 1.26 -3.08 -11.49
CA LEU A 128 2.08 -4.30 -11.49
C LEU A 128 2.96 -4.45 -10.24
N PRO A 129 3.54 -3.37 -9.66
CA PRO A 129 4.26 -3.46 -8.40
C PRO A 129 3.44 -3.93 -7.19
N CYS A 130 2.10 -3.86 -7.28
CA CYS A 130 1.18 -4.36 -6.26
C CYS A 130 0.92 -5.88 -6.39
N SER A 131 1.52 -6.55 -7.39
CA SER A 131 1.40 -7.99 -7.54
C SER A 131 2.26 -8.74 -6.52
N PRO A 132 1.72 -9.78 -5.85
CA PRO A 132 2.50 -10.64 -4.96
C PRO A 132 3.48 -11.56 -5.69
N HIS A 133 3.49 -11.56 -7.02
CA HIS A 133 4.29 -12.48 -7.86
C HIS A 133 5.48 -11.80 -8.55
N LEU A 134 5.77 -10.54 -8.22
CA LEU A 134 6.86 -9.76 -8.82
C LEU A 134 7.95 -9.41 -7.82
#